data_f734dcdcad9f0351e10445567771139e
#
_entry.id   f734dcdcad9f0351e10445567771139e
#
_cell.length_a   1.000
_cell.length_b   1.000
_cell.length_c   1.000
_cell.angle_alpha   90.00
_cell.angle_beta   90.00
_cell.angle_gamma   90.00
#
_symmetry.space_group_name_H-M   'P 1'
#
loop_
_entity.id
_entity.type
_entity.pdbx_description
1 polymer ?
#
loop_
_entity_poly.entity_id
_entity_poly.type
_entity_poly.pdbx_seq_one_letter_code
_entity_poly.pdbx_strand_id
1 'polypeptide(L)'
;NLIIPPSANDKFAIENNYLEKAIYSASSIKKKNAKDSIGERGGVNILEANEIADSVVSFMKDSIKKKLKRSCLVVTMNNSQRDLIDEEIRHRASKITEANNYISMWEETMEPFTVKNLENVQGDERDYIFVSTLFGPNKDKVTMQRFGPINHPKGHRRLNVLFTRAKEGLKLFTSLTPNSVREGGEKGRQIFKSYLDY
;
A
#
# COMPACT_ATOMS: atom_id res chain seq x y z
N ASN A 1 -2.74 14.78 18.79
CA ASN A 1 -3.74 15.16 17.79
C ASN A 1 -3.52 14.29 16.58
N LEU A 2 -4.37 13.28 16.41
CA LEU A 2 -4.50 12.51 15.20
C LEU A 2 -4.99 13.49 14.13
N ILE A 3 -4.21 13.73 13.09
CA ILE A 3 -4.74 14.43 11.92
C ILE A 3 -5.55 13.38 11.18
N ILE A 4 -6.84 13.31 11.50
CA ILE A 4 -7.82 12.63 10.67
C ILE A 4 -7.82 13.40 9.36
N PRO A 5 -7.68 12.76 8.18
CA PRO A 5 -7.89 13.45 6.91
C PRO A 5 -9.22 14.19 7.00
N PRO A 6 -9.33 15.40 6.45
CA PRO A 6 -10.50 16.20 6.64
C PRO A 6 -11.74 15.43 6.20
N SER A 7 -12.58 15.08 7.17
CA SER A 7 -13.95 14.60 6.97
C SER A 7 -14.85 15.68 6.35
N ALA A 8 -14.23 16.73 5.83
CA ALA A 8 -14.90 17.91 5.30
C ALA A 8 -15.52 17.71 3.92
N ASN A 9 -15.30 16.56 3.29
CA ASN A 9 -16.02 16.20 2.06
C ASN A 9 -16.72 14.85 2.33
N ASP A 10 -18.04 14.83 2.29
CA ASP A 10 -18.89 13.63 2.29
C ASP A 10 -18.53 12.59 1.18
N LYS A 11 -17.44 12.81 0.45
CA LYS A 11 -16.95 11.99 -0.65
C LYS A 11 -15.67 11.23 -0.34
N PHE A 12 -14.96 11.54 0.76
CA PHE A 12 -13.72 10.83 1.09
C PHE A 12 -14.04 9.50 1.76
N ALA A 13 -13.61 8.40 1.14
CA ALA A 13 -13.84 7.06 1.64
C ALA A 13 -12.54 6.41 2.13
N ILE A 14 -12.56 5.90 3.36
CA ILE A 14 -11.54 4.95 3.85
C ILE A 14 -12.16 3.57 3.84
N GLU A 15 -11.48 2.63 3.20
CA GLU A 15 -11.89 1.24 3.11
C GLU A 15 -10.77 0.34 3.67
N ASN A 16 -11.06 -0.38 4.76
CA ASN A 16 -10.17 -1.37 5.34
C ASN A 16 -10.49 -2.76 4.81
N ASN A 17 -9.54 -3.37 4.11
CA ASN A 17 -9.61 -4.73 3.61
C ASN A 17 -8.75 -5.64 4.49
N TYR A 18 -9.38 -6.29 5.47
CA TYR A 18 -8.71 -7.24 6.35
C TYR A 18 -8.55 -8.60 5.69
N LEU A 19 -7.33 -9.11 5.67
CA LEU A 19 -6.95 -10.35 5.02
C LEU A 19 -6.50 -11.38 6.07
N GLU A 20 -7.46 -12.09 6.65
CA GLU A 20 -7.23 -13.05 7.74
C GLU A 20 -6.19 -14.13 7.42
N LYS A 21 -6.14 -14.60 6.18
CA LYS A 21 -5.24 -15.68 5.73
C LYS A 21 -3.89 -15.19 5.24
N ALA A 22 -3.65 -13.88 5.20
CA ALA A 22 -2.41 -13.34 4.68
C ALA A 22 -1.27 -13.54 5.69
N ILE A 23 -0.15 -14.05 5.21
CA ILE A 23 1.03 -14.38 6.01
C ILE A 23 2.20 -13.52 5.57
N TYR A 24 2.82 -12.83 6.52
CA TYR A 24 4.09 -12.14 6.31
C TYR A 24 5.24 -13.14 6.23
N SER A 25 5.99 -13.12 5.15
CA SER A 25 7.19 -13.92 4.97
C SER A 25 8.44 -13.03 5.04
N ALA A 26 9.30 -13.27 6.01
CA ALA A 26 10.59 -12.58 6.15
C ALA A 26 11.64 -13.03 5.12
N SER A 27 11.41 -14.14 4.42
CA SER A 27 12.31 -14.59 3.37
C SER A 27 12.12 -13.75 2.12
N SER A 28 13.19 -13.08 1.68
CA SER A 28 13.22 -12.40 0.40
C SER A 28 12.94 -13.38 -0.74
N ILE A 29 12.08 -13.01 -1.67
CA ILE A 29 12.00 -13.67 -2.97
C ILE A 29 13.40 -13.56 -3.58
N LYS A 30 14.06 -14.69 -3.84
CA LYS A 30 15.36 -14.70 -4.52
C LYS A 30 15.12 -14.15 -5.93
N LYS A 31 15.54 -12.92 -6.19
CA LYS A 31 15.58 -12.38 -7.55
C LYS A 31 16.49 -13.28 -8.38
N LYS A 32 16.05 -13.70 -9.57
CA LYS A 32 16.80 -14.52 -10.51
C LYS A 32 18.11 -13.87 -11.01
N ASN A 33 18.32 -12.57 -10.77
CA ASN A 33 19.51 -11.82 -11.19
C ASN A 33 20.15 -11.11 -10.00
N ALA A 34 21.16 -11.74 -9.41
CA ALA A 34 21.84 -11.35 -8.17
C ALA A 34 22.88 -10.22 -8.35
N LYS A 35 22.79 -9.33 -9.34
CA LYS A 35 23.84 -8.31 -9.54
C LYS A 35 23.54 -6.91 -9.01
N ASP A 36 22.28 -6.54 -8.70
CA ASP A 36 21.95 -5.14 -8.46
C ASP A 36 21.24 -4.81 -7.13
N SER A 37 21.36 -5.62 -6.10
CA SER A 37 20.81 -5.24 -4.79
C SER A 37 21.64 -5.72 -3.63
N ILE A 38 22.60 -4.88 -3.26
CA ILE A 38 23.24 -4.95 -1.95
C ILE A 38 22.21 -4.49 -0.90
N GLY A 39 21.72 -5.40 -0.08
CA GLY A 39 21.36 -5.06 1.29
C GLY A 39 19.91 -5.00 1.74
N GLU A 40 18.88 -5.05 0.93
CA GLU A 40 17.51 -5.01 1.45
C GLU A 40 16.88 -6.41 1.60
N ARG A 41 17.00 -6.97 2.80
CA ARG A 41 16.23 -8.14 3.24
C ARG A 41 14.82 -7.69 3.62
N GLY A 42 13.98 -7.41 2.63
CA GLY A 42 12.58 -7.07 2.85
C GLY A 42 11.72 -8.33 2.79
N GLY A 43 10.83 -8.52 3.75
CA GLY A 43 9.79 -9.53 3.67
C GLY A 43 8.70 -9.17 2.67
N VAL A 44 7.86 -10.15 2.33
CA VAL A 44 6.71 -9.98 1.45
C VAL A 44 5.46 -10.60 2.06
N ASN A 45 4.31 -10.13 1.62
CA ASN A 45 3.00 -10.69 1.89
C ASN A 45 2.32 -10.96 0.54
N ILE A 46 2.40 -12.20 0.07
CA ILE A 46 1.99 -12.58 -1.28
C ILE A 46 0.47 -12.43 -1.46
N LEU A 47 -0.32 -12.85 -0.47
CA LEU A 47 -1.78 -12.73 -0.55
C LEU A 47 -2.20 -11.27 -0.62
N GLU A 48 -1.62 -10.43 0.23
CA GLU A 48 -1.88 -8.98 0.23
C GLU A 48 -1.49 -8.34 -1.10
N ALA A 49 -0.37 -8.75 -1.71
CA ALA A 49 0.05 -8.27 -3.02
C ALA A 49 -0.96 -8.65 -4.11
N ASN A 50 -1.47 -9.89 -4.09
CA ASN A 50 -2.47 -10.37 -5.04
C ASN A 50 -3.80 -9.61 -4.91
N GLU A 51 -4.31 -9.44 -3.69
CA GLU A 51 -5.58 -8.74 -3.42
C GLU A 51 -5.50 -7.27 -3.84
N ILE A 52 -4.38 -6.60 -3.56
CA ILE A 52 -4.14 -5.23 -4.04
C ILE A 52 -4.11 -5.19 -5.57
N ALA A 53 -3.40 -6.12 -6.21
CA ALA A 53 -3.31 -6.15 -7.67
C ALA A 53 -4.69 -6.33 -8.32
N ASP A 54 -5.52 -7.22 -7.79
CA ASP A 54 -6.91 -7.40 -8.27
C ASP A 54 -7.76 -6.15 -8.06
N SER A 55 -7.66 -5.52 -6.89
CA SER A 55 -8.40 -4.31 -6.57
C SER A 55 -7.99 -3.13 -7.47
N VAL A 56 -6.68 -2.93 -7.70
CA VAL A 56 -6.16 -1.87 -8.57
C VAL A 56 -6.57 -2.09 -10.01
N VAL A 57 -6.44 -3.31 -10.53
CA VAL A 57 -6.84 -3.64 -11.91
C VAL A 57 -8.35 -3.47 -12.10
N SER A 58 -9.16 -3.83 -11.10
CA SER A 58 -10.61 -3.57 -11.12
C SER A 58 -10.91 -2.07 -11.14
N PHE A 59 -10.22 -1.28 -10.32
CA PHE A 59 -10.34 0.19 -10.31
C PHE A 59 -9.99 0.80 -11.67
N MET A 60 -8.88 0.37 -12.29
CA MET A 60 -8.47 0.83 -13.62
C MET A 60 -9.53 0.55 -14.68
N LYS A 61 -10.02 -0.71 -14.71
CA LYS A 61 -11.08 -1.16 -15.62
C LYS A 61 -12.36 -0.34 -15.46
N ASP A 62 -12.80 -0.13 -14.21
CA ASP A 62 -14.00 0.63 -13.91
C ASP A 62 -13.85 2.11 -14.27
N SER A 63 -12.68 2.70 -14.05
CA SER A 63 -12.39 4.08 -14.41
C SER A 63 -12.52 4.31 -15.92
N ILE A 64 -11.98 3.42 -16.73
CA ILE A 64 -12.10 3.49 -18.20
C ILE A 64 -13.55 3.27 -18.64
N LYS A 65 -14.21 2.22 -18.14
CA LYS A 65 -15.62 1.89 -18.54
C LYS A 65 -16.60 3.02 -18.20
N LYS A 66 -16.43 3.63 -17.04
CA LYS A 66 -17.26 4.72 -16.54
C LYS A 66 -16.79 6.10 -17.01
N LYS A 67 -15.71 6.18 -17.81
CA LYS A 67 -15.08 7.43 -18.27
C LYS A 67 -14.70 8.39 -17.13
N LEU A 68 -14.25 7.83 -16.00
CA LEU A 68 -13.82 8.59 -14.84
C LEU A 68 -12.33 8.86 -14.94
N LYS A 69 -11.95 10.14 -14.90
CA LYS A 69 -10.53 10.55 -14.81
C LYS A 69 -10.11 10.56 -13.34
N ARG A 70 -9.78 9.40 -12.81
CA ARG A 70 -9.32 9.21 -11.44
C ARG A 70 -7.95 8.60 -11.45
N SER A 71 -6.98 9.29 -10.88
CA SER A 71 -5.61 8.81 -10.72
C SER A 71 -5.49 7.87 -9.52
N CYS A 72 -4.55 6.93 -9.56
CA CYS A 72 -4.25 6.09 -8.42
C CYS A 72 -2.75 5.83 -8.22
N LEU A 73 -2.40 5.56 -6.98
CA LEU A 73 -1.06 5.22 -6.50
C LEU A 73 -1.16 4.04 -5.55
N VAL A 74 -0.19 3.14 -5.61
CA VAL A 74 -0.04 2.09 -4.59
C VAL A 74 1.16 2.41 -3.70
N VAL A 75 0.98 2.30 -2.38
CA VAL A 75 2.05 2.53 -1.40
C VAL A 75 2.22 1.29 -0.52
N THR A 76 3.46 0.92 -0.29
CA THR A 76 3.83 -0.21 0.58
C THR A 76 4.99 0.15 1.51
N MET A 77 5.29 -0.71 2.46
CA MET A 77 6.25 -0.42 3.53
C MET A 77 7.70 -0.74 3.16
N ASN A 78 7.95 -1.51 2.08
CA ASN A 78 9.31 -1.82 1.64
C ASN A 78 9.40 -2.04 0.12
N ASN A 79 10.62 -2.12 -0.38
CA ASN A 79 10.89 -2.28 -1.82
C ASN A 79 10.53 -3.67 -2.35
N SER A 80 10.72 -4.74 -1.57
CA SER A 80 10.39 -6.10 -2.03
C SER A 80 8.89 -6.27 -2.28
N GLN A 81 8.05 -5.72 -1.42
CA GLN A 81 6.60 -5.73 -1.60
C GLN A 81 6.17 -4.82 -2.76
N ARG A 82 6.83 -3.65 -2.91
CA ARG A 82 6.62 -2.75 -4.05
C ARG A 82 6.84 -3.47 -5.37
N ASP A 83 8.00 -4.12 -5.51
CA ASP A 83 8.38 -4.81 -6.73
C ASP A 83 7.39 -5.94 -7.06
N LEU A 84 7.00 -6.72 -6.05
CA LEU A 84 6.01 -7.79 -6.19
C LEU A 84 4.64 -7.25 -6.64
N ILE A 85 4.15 -6.20 -6.00
CA ILE A 85 2.85 -5.60 -6.35
C ILE A 85 2.89 -4.99 -7.76
N ASP A 86 3.95 -4.28 -8.12
CA ASP A 86 4.09 -3.68 -9.45
C ASP A 86 4.10 -4.77 -10.54
N GLU A 87 4.85 -5.84 -10.34
CA GLU A 87 4.89 -6.99 -11.26
C GLU A 87 3.51 -7.62 -11.42
N GLU A 88 2.80 -7.88 -10.32
CA GLU A 88 1.48 -8.50 -10.34
C GLU A 88 0.42 -7.61 -11.01
N ILE A 89 0.44 -6.30 -10.77
CA ILE A 89 -0.48 -5.36 -11.41
C ILE A 89 -0.21 -5.32 -12.92
N ARG A 90 1.04 -5.14 -13.35
CA ARG A 90 1.40 -5.05 -14.77
C ARG A 90 1.08 -6.35 -15.51
N HIS A 91 1.36 -7.49 -14.88
CA HIS A 91 1.02 -8.79 -15.45
C HIS A 91 -0.50 -8.97 -15.68
N ARG A 92 -1.32 -8.55 -14.72
CA ARG A 92 -2.78 -8.62 -14.87
C ARG A 92 -3.31 -7.57 -15.85
N ALA A 93 -2.81 -6.33 -15.76
CA ALA A 93 -3.23 -5.24 -16.64
C ALA A 93 -2.91 -5.54 -18.11
N SER A 94 -1.80 -6.19 -18.43
CA SER A 94 -1.44 -6.56 -19.82
C SER A 94 -2.46 -7.51 -20.49
N LYS A 95 -3.27 -8.21 -19.70
CA LYS A 95 -4.30 -9.13 -20.17
C LYS A 95 -5.69 -8.49 -20.30
N ILE A 96 -5.85 -7.25 -19.84
CA ILE A 96 -7.13 -6.53 -19.77
C ILE A 96 -6.98 -5.19 -20.46
N THR A 97 -7.62 -5.05 -21.63
CA THR A 97 -7.50 -3.86 -22.49
C THR A 97 -7.78 -2.56 -21.74
N GLU A 98 -8.83 -2.50 -20.93
CA GLU A 98 -9.19 -1.31 -20.18
C GLU A 98 -8.13 -0.93 -19.14
N ALA A 99 -7.54 -1.91 -18.45
CA ALA A 99 -6.49 -1.66 -17.46
C ALA A 99 -5.19 -1.18 -18.14
N ASN A 100 -4.82 -1.78 -19.26
CA ASN A 100 -3.68 -1.33 -20.05
C ASN A 100 -3.88 0.09 -20.59
N ASN A 101 -5.08 0.40 -21.12
CA ASN A 101 -5.43 1.74 -21.58
C ASN A 101 -5.40 2.76 -20.43
N TYR A 102 -5.80 2.37 -19.21
CA TYR A 102 -5.68 3.23 -18.05
C TYR A 102 -4.22 3.61 -17.77
N ILE A 103 -3.31 2.64 -17.75
CA ILE A 103 -1.88 2.90 -17.52
C ILE A 103 -1.35 3.86 -18.57
N SER A 104 -1.58 3.58 -19.87
CA SER A 104 -1.13 4.43 -20.97
C SER A 104 -1.72 5.85 -20.90
N MET A 105 -2.98 5.99 -20.51
CA MET A 105 -3.64 7.30 -20.38
C MET A 105 -2.96 8.20 -19.33
N TRP A 106 -2.42 7.61 -18.26
CA TRP A 106 -1.78 8.37 -17.19
C TRP A 106 -0.27 8.50 -17.35
N GLU A 107 0.37 7.74 -18.26
CA GLU A 107 1.84 7.66 -18.39
C GLU A 107 2.51 9.01 -18.68
N GLU A 108 1.90 9.83 -19.54
CA GLU A 108 2.43 11.15 -19.95
C GLU A 108 1.86 12.31 -19.11
N THR A 109 1.20 12.02 -18.00
CA THR A 109 0.63 13.04 -17.13
C THR A 109 1.54 13.36 -15.93
N MET A 110 1.16 14.39 -15.15
CA MET A 110 1.82 14.70 -13.88
C MET A 110 1.49 13.68 -12.77
N GLU A 111 0.53 12.80 -12.99
CA GLU A 111 0.06 11.79 -12.03
C GLU A 111 0.13 10.35 -12.58
N PRO A 112 1.29 9.88 -13.11
CA PRO A 112 1.38 8.55 -13.69
C PRO A 112 1.06 7.48 -12.64
N PHE A 113 0.51 6.34 -13.11
CA PHE A 113 0.35 5.19 -12.24
C PHE A 113 1.71 4.66 -11.78
N THR A 114 1.89 4.53 -10.48
CA THR A 114 3.14 4.02 -9.90
C THR A 114 2.88 3.22 -8.62
N VAL A 115 3.81 2.32 -8.30
CA VAL A 115 3.88 1.65 -7.00
C VAL A 115 5.12 2.18 -6.27
N LYS A 116 4.96 2.70 -5.06
CA LYS A 116 6.03 3.32 -4.27
C LYS A 116 6.14 2.71 -2.88
N ASN A 117 7.30 2.83 -2.26
CA ASN A 117 7.42 2.60 -0.82
C ASN A 117 7.09 3.87 -0.03
N LEU A 118 6.78 3.71 1.25
CA LEU A 118 6.38 4.80 2.14
C LEU A 118 7.42 5.93 2.23
N GLU A 119 8.69 5.65 1.98
CA GLU A 119 9.75 6.66 2.06
C GLU A 119 9.78 7.58 0.83
N ASN A 120 9.22 7.12 -0.30
CA ASN A 120 9.27 7.81 -1.59
C ASN A 120 7.93 8.43 -2.02
N VAL A 121 6.94 8.48 -1.13
CA VAL A 121 5.59 9.01 -1.45
C VAL A 121 5.46 10.53 -1.23
N GLN A 122 6.51 11.17 -0.73
CA GLN A 122 6.50 12.60 -0.47
C GLN A 122 6.35 13.40 -1.78
N GLY A 123 5.37 14.31 -1.81
CA GLY A 123 5.07 15.15 -2.97
C GLY A 123 4.07 14.55 -3.97
N ASP A 124 3.71 13.28 -3.82
CA ASP A 124 2.68 12.68 -4.66
C ASP A 124 1.28 12.92 -4.06
N GLU A 125 0.33 13.18 -4.94
CA GLU A 125 -1.10 13.21 -4.62
C GLU A 125 -1.85 12.44 -5.71
N ARG A 126 -2.88 11.68 -5.34
CA ARG A 126 -3.75 10.94 -6.27
C ARG A 126 -5.19 10.97 -5.77
N ASP A 127 -6.12 10.74 -6.67
CA ASP A 127 -7.52 10.63 -6.28
C ASP A 127 -7.72 9.42 -5.35
N TYR A 128 -7.09 8.28 -5.68
CA TYR A 128 -7.13 7.08 -4.86
C TYR A 128 -5.74 6.57 -4.48
N ILE A 129 -5.57 6.16 -3.24
CA ILE A 129 -4.35 5.49 -2.76
C ILE A 129 -4.70 4.11 -2.21
N PHE A 130 -4.00 3.10 -2.72
CA PHE A 130 -4.05 1.72 -2.22
C PHE A 130 -2.82 1.49 -1.36
N VAL A 131 -3.01 1.02 -0.13
CA VAL A 131 -1.93 0.85 0.85
C VAL A 131 -1.78 -0.61 1.22
N SER A 132 -0.60 -1.17 1.00
CA SER A 132 -0.18 -2.45 1.55
C SER A 132 0.49 -2.22 2.89
N THR A 133 -0.05 -2.75 3.97
CA THR A 133 0.63 -2.71 5.27
C THR A 133 1.80 -3.66 5.32
N LEU A 134 1.83 -4.66 4.44
CA LEU A 134 2.87 -5.69 4.35
C LEU A 134 2.91 -6.61 5.57
N PHE A 135 2.94 -6.00 6.77
CA PHE A 135 3.17 -6.71 8.03
C PHE A 135 1.93 -7.49 8.46
N GLY A 136 2.16 -8.63 9.07
CA GLY A 136 1.12 -9.51 9.54
C GLY A 136 1.69 -10.65 10.39
N PRO A 137 0.85 -11.61 10.79
CA PRO A 137 1.34 -12.81 11.46
C PRO A 137 2.23 -13.62 10.50
N ASN A 138 3.27 -14.21 11.04
CA ASN A 138 4.10 -15.19 10.34
C ASN A 138 3.42 -16.57 10.32
N LYS A 139 4.11 -17.59 9.79
CA LYS A 139 3.61 -18.99 9.77
C LYS A 139 3.26 -19.55 11.14
N ASP A 140 3.91 -19.06 12.19
CA ASP A 140 3.68 -19.45 13.57
C ASP A 140 2.60 -18.59 14.26
N LYS A 141 1.85 -17.80 13.49
CA LYS A 141 0.82 -16.85 13.96
C LYS A 141 1.35 -15.75 14.91
N VAL A 142 2.65 -15.47 14.83
CA VAL A 142 3.29 -14.42 15.63
C VAL A 142 3.44 -13.16 14.80
N THR A 143 2.94 -12.03 15.31
CA THR A 143 3.13 -10.71 14.73
C THR A 143 4.37 -10.04 15.32
N MET A 144 5.36 -9.84 14.48
CA MET A 144 6.57 -9.09 14.86
C MET A 144 6.24 -7.60 14.99
N GLN A 145 6.73 -6.96 16.07
CA GLN A 145 6.46 -5.53 16.35
C GLN A 145 7.42 -4.59 15.63
N ARG A 146 8.06 -5.06 14.56
CA ARG A 146 8.98 -4.28 13.72
C ARG A 146 8.29 -3.96 12.40
N PHE A 147 7.74 -2.75 12.32
CA PHE A 147 6.98 -2.25 11.17
C PHE A 147 7.83 -1.33 10.27
N GLY A 148 9.09 -1.67 10.07
CA GLY A 148 10.00 -0.97 9.18
C GLY A 148 10.02 0.55 9.38
N PRO A 149 9.72 1.34 8.34
CA PRO A 149 9.75 2.81 8.41
C PRO A 149 8.83 3.42 9.47
N ILE A 150 7.80 2.69 9.91
CA ILE A 150 6.83 3.15 10.92
C ILE A 150 7.48 3.23 12.31
N ASN A 151 8.37 2.29 12.65
CA ASN A 151 9.08 2.28 13.93
C ASN A 151 10.21 3.33 14.01
N HIS A 152 10.55 4.00 12.92
CA HIS A 152 11.54 5.05 12.94
C HIS A 152 11.03 6.26 13.76
N PRO A 153 11.88 7.06 14.44
CA PRO A 153 11.45 8.25 15.20
C PRO A 153 10.57 9.22 14.41
N LYS A 154 10.76 9.30 13.09
CA LYS A 154 9.93 10.11 12.17
C LYS A 154 8.80 9.30 11.49
N GLY A 155 8.55 8.05 11.90
CA GLY A 155 7.56 7.17 11.28
C GLY A 155 6.15 7.75 11.29
N HIS A 156 5.76 8.42 12.37
CA HIS A 156 4.48 9.11 12.47
C HIS A 156 4.28 10.19 11.40
N ARG A 157 5.34 10.91 11.01
CA ARG A 157 5.27 11.94 9.96
C ARG A 157 5.06 11.31 8.58
N ARG A 158 5.70 10.16 8.32
CA ARG A 158 5.53 9.41 7.07
C ARG A 158 4.10 8.89 6.92
N LEU A 159 3.51 8.38 8.00
CA LEU A 159 2.11 7.96 8.00
C LEU A 159 1.17 9.14 7.74
N ASN A 160 1.38 10.28 8.43
CA ASN A 160 0.58 11.47 8.18
C ASN A 160 0.68 11.94 6.72
N VAL A 161 1.89 11.93 6.14
CA VAL A 161 2.07 12.25 4.72
C VAL A 161 1.26 11.28 3.87
N LEU A 162 1.37 9.96 4.08
CA LEU A 162 0.64 8.96 3.31
C LEU A 162 -0.88 9.18 3.35
N PHE A 163 -1.44 9.30 4.55
CA PHE A 163 -2.90 9.39 4.73
C PHE A 163 -3.50 10.72 4.23
N THR A 164 -2.66 11.75 4.03
CA THR A 164 -3.11 13.04 3.48
C THR A 164 -2.89 13.17 1.98
N ARG A 165 -2.42 12.14 1.28
CA ARG A 165 -2.13 12.17 -0.16
C ARG A 165 -3.29 11.74 -1.05
N ALA A 166 -4.32 11.11 -0.50
CA ALA A 166 -5.51 10.74 -1.24
C ALA A 166 -6.50 11.91 -1.30
N LYS A 167 -7.02 12.21 -2.49
CA LYS A 167 -8.01 13.29 -2.71
C LYS A 167 -9.45 12.79 -2.50
N GLU A 168 -9.76 11.57 -2.94
CA GLU A 168 -11.11 11.00 -2.90
C GLU A 168 -11.22 9.78 -2.00
N GLY A 169 -10.21 8.91 -1.97
CA GLY A 169 -10.31 7.70 -1.19
C GLY A 169 -8.98 6.97 -0.94
N LEU A 170 -8.98 6.21 0.14
CA LEU A 170 -7.86 5.38 0.56
C LEU A 170 -8.36 3.98 0.83
N LYS A 171 -7.70 2.97 0.23
CA LYS A 171 -7.95 1.55 0.47
C LYS A 171 -6.75 0.93 1.17
N LEU A 172 -6.97 0.48 2.41
CA LEU A 172 -5.95 -0.17 3.21
C LEU A 172 -6.11 -1.69 3.12
N PHE A 173 -5.03 -2.38 2.78
CA PHE A 173 -4.94 -3.84 2.79
C PHE A 173 -4.01 -4.29 3.90
N THR A 174 -4.52 -5.14 4.79
CA THR A 174 -3.81 -5.51 6.00
C THR A 174 -4.17 -6.92 6.47
N SER A 175 -3.21 -7.61 7.04
CA SER A 175 -3.42 -8.82 7.85
C SER A 175 -3.22 -8.57 9.35
N LEU A 176 -3.11 -7.30 9.74
CA LEU A 176 -3.04 -6.88 11.14
C LEU A 176 -4.41 -6.49 11.65
N THR A 177 -4.71 -6.89 12.87
CA THR A 177 -5.78 -6.31 13.68
C THR A 177 -5.19 -5.28 14.64
N PRO A 178 -5.99 -4.33 15.17
CA PRO A 178 -5.52 -3.39 16.19
C PRO A 178 -4.85 -4.11 17.38
N ASN A 179 -5.42 -5.26 17.79
CA ASN A 179 -4.88 -6.09 18.87
C ASN A 179 -3.56 -6.78 18.55
N SER A 180 -3.22 -6.93 17.26
CA SER A 180 -1.92 -7.47 16.85
C SER A 180 -0.77 -6.50 17.11
N VAL A 181 -1.07 -5.20 17.26
CA VAL A 181 -0.09 -4.14 17.49
C VAL A 181 -0.04 -3.82 18.96
N ARG A 182 1.11 -4.07 19.60
CA ARG A 182 1.29 -3.81 21.02
C ARG A 182 1.16 -2.32 21.35
N GLU A 183 0.62 -2.02 22.50
CA GLU A 183 0.55 -0.66 23.03
C GLU A 183 1.95 -0.13 23.39
N GLY A 184 2.06 1.20 23.42
CA GLY A 184 3.30 1.89 23.75
C GLY A 184 4.34 1.83 22.62
N GLY A 185 5.56 2.22 22.94
CA GLY A 185 6.69 2.32 21.99
C GLY A 185 6.62 3.55 21.10
N GLU A 186 7.17 3.46 19.90
CA GLU A 186 7.30 4.57 18.98
C GLU A 186 5.96 5.20 18.58
N LYS A 187 5.92 6.52 18.49
CA LYS A 187 4.71 7.29 18.12
C LYS A 187 4.11 6.83 16.79
N GLY A 188 4.96 6.44 15.82
CA GLY A 188 4.50 5.92 14.54
C GLY A 188 3.69 4.64 14.68
N ARG A 189 4.11 3.72 15.57
CA ARG A 189 3.38 2.48 15.82
C ARG A 189 2.01 2.72 16.48
N GLN A 190 1.93 3.66 17.41
CA GLN A 190 0.66 4.01 18.05
C GLN A 190 -0.33 4.61 17.06
N ILE A 191 0.13 5.53 16.21
CA ILE A 191 -0.69 6.11 15.14
C ILE A 191 -1.13 5.04 14.16
N PHE A 192 -0.23 4.14 13.76
CA PHE A 192 -0.57 3.03 12.87
C PHE A 192 -1.65 2.12 13.47
N LYS A 193 -1.53 1.77 14.77
CA LYS A 193 -2.58 1.04 15.48
C LYS A 193 -3.94 1.75 15.41
N SER A 194 -3.97 3.07 15.63
CA SER A 194 -5.21 3.84 15.55
C SER A 194 -5.83 3.83 14.14
N TYR A 195 -5.03 3.78 13.09
CA TYR A 195 -5.55 3.64 11.71
C TYR A 195 -6.11 2.24 11.41
N LEU A 196 -5.61 1.21 12.08
CA LEU A 196 -6.17 -0.14 11.98
C LEU A 196 -7.50 -0.28 12.71
N ASP A 197 -7.75 0.58 13.70
CA ASP A 197 -8.95 0.58 14.56
C ASP A 197 -10.11 1.43 13.98
N TYR A 198 -9.82 2.21 12.93
CA TYR A 198 -10.79 3.06 12.23
C TYR A 198 -11.55 2.26 11.19
#